data_30a727a6a9876a4b0c8551eccd237903
#
_entry.id   30a727a6a9876a4b0c8551eccd237903
#
_cell.length_a   1.000
_cell.length_b   1.000
_cell.length_c   1.000
_cell.angle_alpha   90.00
_cell.angle_beta   90.00
_cell.angle_gamma   90.00
#
_symmetry.space_group_name_H-M   'P 1'
#
loop_
_entity.id
_entity.type
_entity.pdbx_description
1 polymer ?
#
loop_
_entity_poly.entity_id
_entity_poly.type
_entity_poly.pdbx_seq_one_letter_code
_entity_poly.pdbx_strand_id
1 'polypeptide(L)'
;MGKKILVLGTGAQGTTVAKRLDLEPNVDKIICADYDEAAAKELAASLNKAEGYFCNASDKNQITPLLEGCDLVVNALPLAFGKNVIDAALEAKVNYQDFAAPEGFEDTWEKCMYRLLGEYNEKFKEAGILGIMGTGSAPGTMCVVARDTMKDIDECDTINMMVYEGVEAKRFQPYWWSPVTALADMDDLPV
;
A
#
# COMPACT_ATOMS: atom_id res chain seq x y z
N MET A 1 16.15 -13.82 -13.96
CA MET A 1 14.70 -14.00 -13.84
C MET A 1 14.13 -12.69 -13.37
N GLY A 2 13.16 -12.13 -14.08
CA GLY A 2 12.49 -10.91 -13.64
C GLY A 2 11.53 -11.18 -12.51
N LYS A 3 10.97 -10.10 -11.96
CA LYS A 3 10.13 -10.13 -10.76
C LYS A 3 8.68 -10.41 -11.10
N LYS A 4 7.99 -11.17 -10.24
CA LYS A 4 6.54 -11.36 -10.24
C LYS A 4 5.95 -10.56 -9.09
N ILE A 5 4.99 -9.68 -9.38
CA ILE A 5 4.43 -8.75 -8.41
C ILE A 5 2.91 -8.86 -8.37
N LEU A 6 2.34 -9.00 -7.19
CA LEU A 6 0.90 -8.87 -6.96
C LEU A 6 0.57 -7.42 -6.64
N VAL A 7 -0.34 -6.82 -7.40
CA VAL A 7 -0.99 -5.54 -7.09
C VAL A 7 -2.41 -5.85 -6.63
N LEU A 8 -2.66 -5.65 -5.34
CA LEU A 8 -3.93 -5.94 -4.71
C LEU A 8 -4.72 -4.63 -4.50
N GLY A 9 -5.87 -4.54 -5.16
CA GLY A 9 -6.64 -3.32 -5.37
C GLY A 9 -6.30 -2.66 -6.70
N THR A 10 -7.30 -2.52 -7.60
CA THR A 10 -7.15 -1.94 -8.94
C THR A 10 -7.82 -0.56 -9.08
N GLY A 11 -8.02 0.12 -7.96
CA GLY A 11 -8.43 1.52 -7.92
C GLY A 11 -7.35 2.47 -8.48
N ALA A 12 -7.47 3.76 -8.22
CA ALA A 12 -6.57 4.78 -8.77
C ALA A 12 -5.08 4.51 -8.51
N GLN A 13 -4.73 4.14 -7.26
CA GLN A 13 -3.35 3.88 -6.87
C GLN A 13 -2.82 2.58 -7.50
N GLY A 14 -3.56 1.47 -7.36
CA GLY A 14 -3.13 0.18 -7.91
C GLY A 14 -3.01 0.21 -9.43
N THR A 15 -3.93 0.87 -10.13
CA THR A 15 -3.84 1.11 -11.58
C THR A 15 -2.57 1.85 -11.96
N THR A 16 -2.22 2.90 -11.21
CA THR A 16 -1.00 3.69 -11.47
C THR A 16 0.26 2.83 -11.27
N VAL A 17 0.29 2.05 -10.19
CA VAL A 17 1.40 1.13 -9.90
C VAL A 17 1.53 0.06 -10.97
N ALA A 18 0.44 -0.63 -11.32
CA ALA A 18 0.47 -1.68 -12.32
C ALA A 18 0.98 -1.16 -13.68
N LYS A 19 0.51 0.02 -14.11
CA LYS A 19 1.01 0.69 -15.33
C LYS A 19 2.50 1.03 -15.25
N ARG A 20 2.97 1.46 -14.08
CA ARG A 20 4.39 1.77 -13.90
C ARG A 20 5.25 0.50 -13.93
N LEU A 21 4.82 -0.56 -13.24
CA LEU A 21 5.50 -1.85 -13.20
C LEU A 21 5.58 -2.51 -14.59
N ASP A 22 4.58 -2.32 -15.45
CA ASP A 22 4.56 -2.85 -16.81
C ASP A 22 5.71 -2.31 -17.68
N LEU A 23 6.21 -1.11 -17.35
CA LEU A 23 7.33 -0.47 -18.02
C LEU A 23 8.69 -0.88 -17.45
N GLU A 24 8.74 -1.52 -16.29
CA GLU A 24 9.99 -1.87 -15.63
C GLU A 24 10.63 -3.12 -16.27
N PRO A 25 11.88 -3.03 -16.74
CA PRO A 25 12.53 -4.14 -17.47
C PRO A 25 12.82 -5.37 -16.60
N ASN A 26 12.90 -5.20 -15.30
CA ASN A 26 13.12 -6.27 -14.32
C ASN A 26 11.81 -6.89 -13.76
N VAL A 27 10.65 -6.49 -14.27
CA VAL A 27 9.36 -7.09 -13.97
C VAL A 27 8.94 -7.97 -15.13
N ASP A 28 8.72 -9.26 -14.87
CA ASP A 28 8.28 -10.23 -15.88
C ASP A 28 6.78 -10.46 -15.83
N LYS A 29 6.17 -10.37 -14.64
CA LYS A 29 4.75 -10.65 -14.46
C LYS A 29 4.10 -9.77 -13.39
N ILE A 30 2.89 -9.32 -13.68
CA ILE A 30 2.03 -8.57 -12.75
C ILE A 30 0.74 -9.36 -12.57
N ILE A 31 0.33 -9.56 -11.32
CA ILE A 31 -1.01 -10.03 -10.97
C ILE A 31 -1.80 -8.82 -10.50
N CYS A 32 -2.89 -8.48 -11.18
CA CYS A 32 -3.85 -7.48 -10.75
C CYS A 32 -5.02 -8.20 -10.09
N ALA A 33 -5.30 -7.93 -8.81
CA ALA A 33 -6.40 -8.59 -8.13
C ALA A 33 -7.30 -7.57 -7.41
N ASP A 34 -8.59 -7.76 -7.50
CA ASP A 34 -9.61 -6.88 -6.90
C ASP A 34 -10.87 -7.66 -6.57
N TYR A 35 -11.72 -7.11 -5.69
CA TYR A 35 -13.07 -7.60 -5.47
C TYR A 35 -13.94 -7.44 -6.73
N ASP A 36 -13.70 -6.39 -7.50
CA ASP A 36 -14.24 -6.22 -8.85
C ASP A 36 -13.34 -6.94 -9.87
N GLU A 37 -13.65 -8.20 -10.13
CA GLU A 37 -12.92 -9.02 -11.10
C GLU A 37 -12.90 -8.42 -12.50
N ALA A 38 -13.97 -7.73 -12.91
CA ALA A 38 -14.06 -7.12 -14.21
C ALA A 38 -13.05 -5.97 -14.33
N ALA A 39 -12.96 -5.11 -13.31
CA ALA A 39 -11.96 -4.03 -13.26
C ALA A 39 -10.52 -4.57 -13.25
N ALA A 40 -10.25 -5.65 -12.51
CA ALA A 40 -8.94 -6.28 -12.50
C ALA A 40 -8.54 -6.85 -13.87
N LYS A 41 -9.48 -7.50 -14.55
CA LYS A 41 -9.25 -8.04 -15.91
C LYS A 41 -9.11 -6.95 -16.97
N GLU A 42 -9.90 -5.87 -16.88
CA GLU A 42 -9.80 -4.73 -17.80
C GLU A 42 -8.44 -4.04 -17.65
N LEU A 43 -7.99 -3.79 -16.42
CA LEU A 43 -6.66 -3.24 -16.18
C LEU A 43 -5.59 -4.17 -16.77
N ALA A 44 -5.63 -5.46 -16.44
CA ALA A 44 -4.64 -6.42 -16.92
C ALA A 44 -4.59 -6.49 -18.45
N ALA A 45 -5.75 -6.47 -19.13
CA ALA A 45 -5.82 -6.47 -20.59
C ALA A 45 -5.22 -5.21 -21.25
N SER A 46 -5.08 -4.12 -20.49
CA SER A 46 -4.44 -2.88 -20.95
C SER A 46 -2.90 -2.88 -20.81
N LEU A 47 -2.32 -3.94 -20.22
CA LEU A 47 -0.91 -4.08 -19.89
C LEU A 47 -0.29 -5.26 -20.64
N ASN A 48 1.04 -5.25 -20.80
CA ASN A 48 1.75 -6.30 -21.55
C ASN A 48 2.10 -7.54 -20.70
N LYS A 49 2.22 -7.36 -19.37
CA LYS A 49 2.77 -8.35 -18.44
C LYS A 49 1.77 -8.79 -17.37
N ALA A 50 0.50 -8.41 -17.49
CA ALA A 50 -0.47 -8.54 -16.41
C ALA A 50 -1.54 -9.62 -16.66
N GLU A 51 -2.01 -10.22 -15.57
CA GLU A 51 -3.18 -11.09 -15.50
C GLU A 51 -4.13 -10.57 -14.40
N GLY A 52 -5.44 -10.64 -14.65
CA GLY A 52 -6.47 -10.13 -13.73
C GLY A 52 -7.22 -11.24 -13.01
N TYR A 53 -7.42 -11.09 -11.68
CA TYR A 53 -8.06 -12.08 -10.82
C TYR A 53 -9.05 -11.45 -9.85
N PHE A 54 -10.07 -12.22 -9.47
CA PHE A 54 -10.91 -11.91 -8.33
C PHE A 54 -10.16 -12.15 -7.03
N CYS A 55 -10.31 -11.26 -6.04
CA CYS A 55 -9.84 -11.46 -4.69
C CYS A 55 -10.69 -10.70 -3.67
N ASN A 56 -11.29 -11.41 -2.72
CA ASN A 56 -11.87 -10.79 -1.54
C ASN A 56 -10.81 -10.69 -0.44
N ALA A 57 -10.21 -9.52 -0.27
CA ALA A 57 -9.15 -9.29 0.71
C ALA A 57 -9.61 -9.33 2.18
N SER A 58 -10.92 -9.43 2.45
CA SER A 58 -11.42 -9.74 3.79
C SER A 58 -11.10 -11.18 4.22
N ASP A 59 -10.78 -12.04 3.26
CA ASP A 59 -10.42 -13.43 3.49
C ASP A 59 -8.96 -13.69 3.07
N LYS A 60 -8.09 -13.84 4.06
CA LYS A 60 -6.66 -14.13 3.84
C LYS A 60 -6.43 -15.35 2.95
N ASN A 61 -7.31 -16.37 3.02
CA ASN A 61 -7.17 -17.58 2.23
C ASN A 61 -7.37 -17.35 0.72
N GLN A 62 -7.96 -16.24 0.32
CA GLN A 62 -8.05 -15.84 -1.09
C GLN A 62 -6.83 -15.06 -1.56
N ILE A 63 -6.11 -14.41 -0.65
CA ILE A 63 -4.87 -13.68 -0.96
C ILE A 63 -3.69 -14.64 -1.12
N THR A 64 -3.54 -15.58 -0.18
CA THR A 64 -2.37 -16.49 -0.11
C THR A 64 -2.08 -17.22 -1.43
N PRO A 65 -3.05 -17.79 -2.16
CA PRO A 65 -2.77 -18.46 -3.44
C PRO A 65 -2.23 -17.51 -4.54
N LEU A 66 -2.64 -16.24 -4.52
CA LEU A 66 -2.17 -15.25 -5.50
C LEU A 66 -0.71 -14.84 -5.26
N LEU A 67 -0.20 -15.07 -4.05
CA LEU A 67 1.18 -14.78 -3.67
C LEU A 67 2.16 -15.87 -4.11
N GLU A 68 1.69 -17.01 -4.59
CA GLU A 68 2.58 -18.11 -4.99
C GLU A 68 3.58 -17.67 -6.08
N GLY A 69 4.86 -17.77 -5.73
CA GLY A 69 5.97 -17.36 -6.60
C GLY A 69 6.09 -15.85 -6.83
N CYS A 70 5.36 -15.01 -6.08
CA CYS A 70 5.56 -13.56 -6.10
C CYS A 70 6.79 -13.14 -5.30
N ASP A 71 7.46 -12.08 -5.77
CA ASP A 71 8.56 -11.42 -5.04
C ASP A 71 8.06 -10.32 -4.12
N LEU A 72 6.92 -9.72 -4.45
CA LEU A 72 6.35 -8.56 -3.75
C LEU A 72 4.83 -8.55 -3.89
N VAL A 73 4.14 -8.16 -2.83
CA VAL A 73 2.76 -7.67 -2.87
C VAL A 73 2.72 -6.17 -2.62
N VAL A 74 2.07 -5.45 -3.51
CA VAL A 74 1.72 -4.03 -3.33
C VAL A 74 0.27 -3.97 -2.93
N ASN A 75 0.02 -3.58 -1.68
CA ASN A 75 -1.32 -3.40 -1.14
C ASN A 75 -1.83 -1.98 -1.46
N ALA A 76 -2.75 -1.87 -2.39
CA ALA A 76 -3.41 -0.61 -2.79
C ALA A 76 -4.88 -0.55 -2.35
N LEU A 77 -5.24 -1.35 -1.34
CA LEU A 77 -6.57 -1.39 -0.74
C LEU A 77 -6.70 -0.36 0.40
N PRO A 78 -7.94 -0.08 0.85
CA PRO A 78 -8.19 0.67 2.08
C PRO A 78 -7.51 0.04 3.30
N LEU A 79 -7.19 0.87 4.30
CA LEU A 79 -6.39 0.54 5.48
C LEU A 79 -6.88 -0.71 6.24
N ALA A 80 -8.19 -0.87 6.35
CA ALA A 80 -8.83 -1.98 7.07
C ALA A 80 -8.45 -3.39 6.56
N PHE A 81 -7.98 -3.51 5.32
CA PHE A 81 -7.54 -4.79 4.75
C PHE A 81 -6.06 -5.09 5.03
N GLY A 82 -5.31 -4.13 5.54
CA GLY A 82 -3.86 -4.20 5.66
C GLY A 82 -3.38 -5.41 6.45
N LYS A 83 -4.02 -5.69 7.59
CA LYS A 83 -3.66 -6.85 8.42
C LYS A 83 -3.75 -8.18 7.68
N ASN A 84 -4.83 -8.42 6.94
CA ASN A 84 -5.02 -9.68 6.20
C ASN A 84 -3.94 -9.85 5.13
N VAL A 85 -3.58 -8.76 4.44
CA VAL A 85 -2.54 -8.79 3.38
C VAL A 85 -1.17 -9.03 3.98
N ILE A 86 -0.83 -8.39 5.11
CA ILE A 86 0.43 -8.62 5.83
C ILE A 86 0.53 -10.05 6.32
N ASP A 87 -0.53 -10.58 6.95
CA ASP A 87 -0.54 -11.96 7.46
C ASP A 87 -0.40 -12.98 6.31
N ALA A 88 -0.99 -12.71 5.14
CA ALA A 88 -0.81 -13.53 3.94
C ALA A 88 0.62 -13.43 3.39
N ALA A 89 1.21 -12.23 3.35
CA ALA A 89 2.57 -12.01 2.88
C ALA A 89 3.60 -12.71 3.78
N LEU A 90 3.43 -12.67 5.09
CA LEU A 90 4.27 -13.37 6.06
C LEU A 90 4.18 -14.89 5.89
N GLU A 91 2.97 -15.44 5.72
CA GLU A 91 2.76 -16.87 5.49
C GLU A 91 3.40 -17.35 4.18
N ALA A 92 3.22 -16.59 3.10
CA ALA A 92 3.79 -16.88 1.79
C ALA A 92 5.28 -16.52 1.67
N LYS A 93 5.87 -15.82 2.66
CA LYS A 93 7.23 -15.27 2.64
C LYS A 93 7.50 -14.36 1.45
N VAL A 94 6.55 -13.47 1.16
CA VAL A 94 6.59 -12.48 0.07
C VAL A 94 6.79 -11.09 0.67
N ASN A 95 7.65 -10.27 0.08
CA ASN A 95 7.84 -8.89 0.52
C ASN A 95 6.53 -8.09 0.43
N TYR A 96 6.35 -7.13 1.31
CA TYR A 96 5.14 -6.33 1.43
C TYR A 96 5.41 -4.83 1.25
N GLN A 97 4.51 -4.15 0.57
CA GLN A 97 4.48 -2.68 0.48
C GLN A 97 3.05 -2.18 0.46
N ASP A 98 2.81 -1.02 1.12
CA ASP A 98 1.58 -0.25 1.02
C ASP A 98 1.85 1.26 0.91
N PHE A 99 0.78 2.07 0.78
CA PHE A 99 0.85 3.53 0.65
C PHE A 99 0.52 4.27 1.94
N ALA A 100 -0.31 3.67 2.78
CA ALA A 100 -0.73 4.22 4.05
C ALA A 100 -0.61 3.13 5.10
N ALA A 101 -0.05 3.43 6.24
CA ALA A 101 0.17 2.46 7.29
C ALA A 101 -1.13 1.68 7.63
N PRO A 102 -1.10 0.35 7.69
CA PRO A 102 -2.30 -0.47 7.79
C PRO A 102 -2.94 -0.41 9.17
N GLU A 103 -4.25 -0.57 9.21
CA GLU A 103 -5.07 -0.71 10.40
C GLU A 103 -5.45 -2.18 10.68
N GLY A 104 -6.23 -2.39 11.74
CA GLY A 104 -6.81 -3.70 12.06
C GLY A 104 -5.96 -4.56 12.99
N PHE A 105 -4.90 -4.02 13.56
CA PHE A 105 -4.05 -4.71 14.54
C PHE A 105 -4.46 -4.43 15.97
N GLU A 106 -4.93 -3.21 16.24
CA GLU A 106 -5.34 -2.70 17.54
C GLU A 106 -6.51 -1.70 17.38
N ASP A 107 -7.02 -1.20 18.49
CA ASP A 107 -8.16 -0.29 18.56
C ASP A 107 -7.81 1.17 18.20
N THR A 108 -6.52 1.55 18.25
CA THR A 108 -6.04 2.88 17.85
C THR A 108 -4.89 2.77 16.86
N TRP A 109 -4.76 3.80 16.02
CA TRP A 109 -3.67 3.89 15.05
C TRP A 109 -2.29 3.82 15.72
N GLU A 110 -2.10 4.54 16.81
CA GLU A 110 -0.85 4.55 17.56
C GLU A 110 -0.45 3.13 18.02
N LYS A 111 -1.38 2.39 18.61
CA LYS A 111 -1.14 0.99 19.03
C LYS A 111 -0.87 0.07 17.85
N CYS A 112 -1.55 0.29 16.72
CA CYS A 112 -1.24 -0.41 15.47
C CYS A 112 0.22 -0.20 15.05
N MET A 113 0.71 1.05 15.09
CA MET A 113 2.10 1.37 14.74
C MET A 113 3.10 0.73 15.70
N TYR A 114 2.86 0.80 17.01
CA TYR A 114 3.74 0.12 17.98
C TYR A 114 3.78 -1.39 17.76
N ARG A 115 2.66 -2.01 17.44
CA ARG A 115 2.60 -3.44 17.16
C ARG A 115 3.32 -3.81 15.87
N LEU A 116 3.18 -3.01 14.82
CA LEU A 116 3.89 -3.19 13.55
C LEU A 116 5.40 -3.05 13.71
N LEU A 117 5.84 -1.99 14.41
CA LEU A 117 7.26 -1.73 14.65
C LEU A 117 7.90 -2.71 15.66
N GLY A 118 7.12 -3.33 16.51
CA GLY A 118 7.57 -4.35 17.48
C GLY A 118 7.37 -5.78 16.96
N GLU A 119 6.22 -6.37 17.27
CA GLU A 119 5.91 -7.78 16.99
C GLU A 119 6.03 -8.15 15.51
N TYR A 120 5.45 -7.33 14.63
CA TYR A 120 5.46 -7.64 13.20
C TYR A 120 6.82 -7.43 12.56
N ASN A 121 7.60 -6.45 13.02
CA ASN A 121 8.98 -6.29 12.57
C ASN A 121 9.81 -7.55 12.83
N GLU A 122 9.66 -8.19 13.99
CA GLU A 122 10.34 -9.45 14.28
C GLU A 122 9.84 -10.60 13.39
N LYS A 123 8.52 -10.69 13.14
CA LYS A 123 7.95 -11.68 12.19
C LYS A 123 8.52 -11.51 10.78
N PHE A 124 8.66 -10.28 10.29
CA PHE A 124 9.27 -10.00 8.98
C PHE A 124 10.73 -10.44 8.93
N LYS A 125 11.50 -10.18 10.00
CA LYS A 125 12.90 -10.64 10.13
C LYS A 125 13.00 -12.16 10.14
N GLU A 126 12.17 -12.84 10.94
CA GLU A 126 12.13 -14.29 11.02
C GLU A 126 11.74 -14.94 9.69
N ALA A 127 10.81 -14.33 8.96
CA ALA A 127 10.40 -14.79 7.64
C ALA A 127 11.46 -14.52 6.56
N GLY A 128 12.45 -13.65 6.83
CA GLY A 128 13.49 -13.24 5.88
C GLY A 128 12.98 -12.37 4.74
N ILE A 129 11.92 -11.59 4.97
CA ILE A 129 11.28 -10.70 4.01
C ILE A 129 11.27 -9.25 4.50
N LEU A 130 11.01 -8.32 3.58
CA LEU A 130 10.92 -6.90 3.84
C LEU A 130 9.47 -6.43 3.80
N GLY A 131 9.06 -5.64 4.81
CA GLY A 131 7.82 -4.87 4.82
C GLY A 131 8.13 -3.38 4.79
N ILE A 132 7.62 -2.65 3.79
CA ILE A 132 7.72 -1.19 3.71
C ILE A 132 6.31 -0.62 3.72
N MET A 133 5.99 0.11 4.77
CA MET A 133 4.65 0.63 5.02
C MET A 133 4.62 2.15 4.89
N GLY A 134 3.47 2.70 4.50
CA GLY A 134 3.28 4.13 4.43
C GLY A 134 4.12 4.81 3.34
N THR A 135 4.25 4.22 2.15
CA THR A 135 5.10 4.75 1.06
C THR A 135 4.39 5.78 0.18
N GLY A 136 3.21 6.25 0.57
CA GLY A 136 2.46 7.28 -0.14
C GLY A 136 3.03 8.70 0.02
N SER A 137 2.20 9.70 -0.21
CA SER A 137 2.56 11.11 -0.04
C SER A 137 2.85 11.43 1.42
N ALA A 138 1.89 11.12 2.29
CA ALA A 138 2.02 11.16 3.74
C ALA A 138 1.69 9.77 4.30
N PRO A 139 2.56 9.17 5.13
CA PRO A 139 3.81 9.71 5.66
C PRO A 139 5.05 9.57 4.73
N GLY A 140 5.02 8.72 3.68
CA GLY A 140 6.19 8.30 2.92
C GLY A 140 7.06 9.44 2.38
N THR A 141 6.57 10.18 1.41
CA THR A 141 7.33 11.28 0.78
C THR A 141 7.69 12.37 1.80
N MET A 142 6.77 12.73 2.69
CA MET A 142 7.02 13.76 3.71
C MET A 142 8.12 13.36 4.67
N CYS A 143 8.17 12.09 5.11
CA CYS A 143 9.24 11.59 5.97
C CYS A 143 10.60 11.62 5.27
N VAL A 144 10.65 11.28 3.97
CA VAL A 144 11.89 11.34 3.18
C VAL A 144 12.37 12.79 3.04
N VAL A 145 11.47 13.71 2.71
CA VAL A 145 11.79 15.14 2.58
C VAL A 145 12.26 15.70 3.92
N ALA A 146 11.57 15.42 5.02
CA ALA A 146 11.97 15.85 6.35
C ALA A 146 13.38 15.31 6.69
N ARG A 147 13.63 14.04 6.45
CA ARG A 147 14.95 13.42 6.69
C ARG A 147 16.05 14.05 5.86
N ASP A 148 15.76 14.37 4.59
CA ASP A 148 16.73 14.98 3.70
C ASP A 148 17.07 16.43 4.13
N THR A 149 16.04 17.22 4.49
CA THR A 149 16.20 18.58 5.00
C THR A 149 17.03 18.64 6.29
N MET A 150 16.88 17.62 7.17
CA MET A 150 17.60 17.57 8.44
C MET A 150 19.10 17.23 8.31
N LYS A 151 19.58 16.83 7.15
CA LYS A 151 21.02 16.51 6.96
C LYS A 151 21.94 17.69 7.19
N ASP A 152 21.45 18.90 6.94
CA ASP A 152 22.20 20.14 7.03
C ASP A 152 21.84 20.96 8.30
N ILE A 153 21.18 20.34 9.27
CA ILE A 153 20.73 20.96 10.52
C ILE A 153 21.37 20.21 11.70
N ASP A 154 22.12 20.94 12.53
CA ASP A 154 22.82 20.35 13.68
C ASP A 154 21.87 19.98 14.82
N GLU A 155 20.87 20.82 15.10
CA GLU A 155 19.84 20.60 16.14
C GLU A 155 18.45 20.96 15.61
N CYS A 156 17.45 20.15 15.90
CA CYS A 156 16.07 20.35 15.48
C CYS A 156 15.10 19.99 16.60
N ASP A 157 14.42 20.99 17.14
CA ASP A 157 13.44 20.81 18.22
C ASP A 157 12.07 20.40 17.70
N THR A 158 11.69 20.86 16.50
CA THR A 158 10.34 20.63 15.97
C THR A 158 10.36 20.54 14.45
N ILE A 159 9.63 19.58 13.91
CA ILE A 159 9.35 19.45 12.48
C ILE A 159 7.84 19.64 12.27
N ASN A 160 7.47 20.70 11.55
CA ASN A 160 6.08 20.91 11.15
C ASN A 160 5.93 20.51 9.67
N MET A 161 5.12 19.50 9.42
CA MET A 161 4.78 19.04 8.07
C MET A 161 3.35 19.47 7.75
N MET A 162 3.17 20.26 6.70
CA MET A 162 1.86 20.70 6.25
C MET A 162 1.62 20.24 4.81
N VAL A 163 0.44 19.69 4.55
CA VAL A 163 -0.02 19.35 3.21
C VAL A 163 -1.02 20.40 2.78
N TYR A 164 -0.79 21.00 1.63
CA TYR A 164 -1.76 21.85 0.94
C TYR A 164 -2.18 21.19 -0.35
N GLU A 165 -3.47 20.91 -0.49
CA GLU A 165 -4.04 20.32 -1.70
C GLU A 165 -4.98 21.30 -2.38
N GLY A 166 -4.70 21.61 -3.63
CA GLY A 166 -5.57 22.39 -4.51
C GLY A 166 -6.04 21.51 -5.68
N VAL A 167 -7.33 21.38 -5.86
CA VAL A 167 -7.90 20.60 -6.96
C VAL A 167 -8.69 21.51 -7.89
N GLU A 168 -8.28 21.54 -9.16
CA GLU A 168 -9.07 22.11 -10.25
C GLU A 168 -9.71 20.98 -11.05
N ALA A 169 -11.04 20.92 -11.05
CA ALA A 169 -11.78 19.90 -11.78
C ALA A 169 -12.85 20.52 -12.67
N LYS A 170 -13.03 19.96 -13.87
CA LYS A 170 -14.11 20.38 -14.80
C LYS A 170 -15.53 20.07 -14.28
N ARG A 171 -15.64 19.15 -13.33
CA ARG A 171 -16.89 18.77 -12.65
C ARG A 171 -16.64 18.76 -11.17
N PHE A 172 -17.68 19.01 -10.37
CA PHE A 172 -17.59 18.89 -8.92
C PHE A 172 -17.19 17.46 -8.54
N GLN A 173 -16.13 17.37 -7.72
CA GLN A 173 -15.62 16.12 -7.17
C GLN A 173 -15.42 16.34 -5.67
N PRO A 174 -16.25 15.71 -4.81
CA PRO A 174 -16.25 15.99 -3.38
C PRO A 174 -15.00 15.47 -2.68
N TYR A 175 -14.30 14.51 -3.27
CA TYR A 175 -13.05 13.94 -2.79
C TYR A 175 -12.24 13.39 -3.96
N TRP A 176 -10.93 13.35 -3.82
CA TRP A 176 -9.97 12.93 -4.85
C TRP A 176 -9.18 11.67 -4.49
N TRP A 177 -9.49 11.06 -3.35
CA TRP A 177 -9.05 9.71 -2.98
C TRP A 177 -10.25 8.88 -2.50
N SER A 178 -10.02 7.78 -1.79
CA SER A 178 -11.12 6.95 -1.29
C SER A 178 -12.06 7.75 -0.36
N PRO A 179 -13.38 7.75 -0.61
CA PRO A 179 -14.34 8.41 0.28
C PRO A 179 -14.23 7.95 1.74
N VAL A 180 -13.98 6.66 1.93
CA VAL A 180 -13.83 6.06 3.28
C VAL A 180 -12.62 6.62 3.99
N THR A 181 -11.47 6.70 3.30
CA THR A 181 -10.24 7.26 3.87
C THR A 181 -10.39 8.76 4.13
N ALA A 182 -11.00 9.51 3.20
CA ALA A 182 -11.23 10.94 3.39
C ALA A 182 -12.14 11.24 4.60
N LEU A 183 -13.12 10.39 4.87
CA LEU A 183 -13.98 10.52 6.06
C LEU A 183 -13.23 10.13 7.34
N ALA A 184 -12.40 9.10 7.30
CA ALA A 184 -11.58 8.70 8.44
C ALA A 184 -10.59 9.81 8.82
N ASP A 185 -9.92 10.43 7.85
CA ASP A 185 -9.01 11.56 8.07
C ASP A 185 -9.69 12.80 8.71
N MET A 186 -11.02 12.92 8.54
CA MET A 186 -11.81 13.99 9.15
C MET A 186 -12.31 13.66 10.56
N ASP A 187 -12.41 12.38 10.90
CA ASP A 187 -12.96 11.90 12.18
C ASP A 187 -11.86 11.77 13.26
N ASP A 188 -10.61 11.61 12.85
CA ASP A 188 -9.45 11.67 13.74
C ASP A 188 -9.15 13.13 14.11
N LEU A 189 -9.90 13.64 15.11
CA LEU A 189 -9.55 14.91 15.73
C LEU A 189 -8.17 14.81 16.39
N PRO A 190 -7.28 15.80 16.18
CA PRO A 190 -5.98 15.79 16.82
C PRO A 190 -6.17 15.76 18.34
N VAL A 191 -5.57 14.79 18.98
CA VAL A 191 -5.51 14.66 20.46
C VAL A 191 -4.49 15.64 21.00
#